data_27475291a774a66b98ed214161292a65
#
_entry.id   27475291a774a66b98ed214161292a65
#
_cell.length_a   1.000
_cell.length_b   1.000
_cell.length_c   1.000
_cell.angle_alpha   90.00
_cell.angle_beta   90.00
_cell.angle_gamma   90.00
#
_symmetry.space_group_name_H-M   'P 1'
#
loop_
_entity.id
_entity.type
_entity.pdbx_description
1 polymer ?
#
loop_
_entity_poly.entity_id
_entity_poly.type
_entity_poly.pdbx_seq_one_letter_code
_entity_poly.pdbx_strand_id
1 'polypeptide(L)'
;MGVRSTGSQHPTTTEADGHLLEYFRQNFGAGGGGTNPPPPEPLTGLTATGGIIGGYVDGSTIYRTHVFTSSGVFNVTAHGDFGSNVDVLIIGGGGGGGHDAGGGGGAGAFYPAANVPCPINNHLVTIGGGGSGSDANDIKGTPGQNTTFLSYTVKGGGGGGTNTSPKINGDPSADP
;
A
#
# COMPACT_ATOMS: atom_id res chain seq x y z
N MET A 1 32.67 42.92 15.44
CA MET A 1 32.29 42.51 16.80
C MET A 1 31.77 41.09 16.74
N GLY A 2 32.60 40.11 17.08
CA GLY A 2 32.21 38.69 17.00
C GLY A 2 31.39 38.30 18.23
N VAL A 3 30.25 37.75 18.00
CA VAL A 3 29.43 37.13 19.07
C VAL A 3 30.09 35.80 19.44
N ARG A 4 30.67 35.71 20.62
CA ARG A 4 31.11 34.43 21.17
C ARG A 4 29.90 33.70 21.72
N SER A 5 29.60 32.58 21.10
CA SER A 5 28.73 31.60 21.71
C SER A 5 29.33 31.05 22.98
N THR A 6 28.63 31.11 24.09
CA THR A 6 29.06 30.57 25.39
C THR A 6 28.62 29.10 25.50
N GLY A 7 28.84 28.32 24.44
CA GLY A 7 28.38 26.93 24.30
C GLY A 7 28.88 25.92 25.34
N SER A 8 29.57 26.36 26.39
CA SER A 8 30.04 25.46 27.47
C SER A 8 28.97 25.10 28.51
N GLN A 9 27.76 25.66 28.41
CA GLN A 9 26.71 25.41 29.41
C GLN A 9 25.55 24.49 28.95
N HIS A 10 25.48 24.18 27.65
CA HIS A 10 24.43 23.26 27.14
C HIS A 10 25.03 22.32 26.10
N PRO A 11 25.27 21.05 26.45
CA PRO A 11 25.83 20.07 25.53
C PRO A 11 24.93 19.79 24.32
N THR A 12 23.64 20.15 24.37
CA THR A 12 22.69 20.04 23.25
C THR A 12 22.73 21.24 22.31
N THR A 13 23.34 22.36 22.70
CA THR A 13 23.44 23.56 21.87
C THR A 13 24.76 23.64 21.09
N THR A 14 25.75 22.83 21.45
CA THR A 14 27.06 22.84 20.79
C THR A 14 26.99 22.36 19.32
N GLU A 15 26.17 21.38 19.03
CA GLU A 15 25.95 20.93 17.63
C GLU A 15 25.17 21.97 16.82
N ALA A 16 24.14 22.56 17.43
CA ALA A 16 23.34 23.61 16.80
C ALA A 16 24.17 24.90 16.60
N ASP A 17 25.00 25.28 17.57
CA ASP A 17 25.87 26.45 17.46
C ASP A 17 26.99 26.24 16.43
N GLY A 18 27.53 25.03 16.34
CA GLY A 18 28.50 24.67 15.30
C GLY A 18 27.90 24.78 13.90
N HIS A 19 26.67 24.34 13.74
CA HIS A 19 25.95 24.41 12.47
C HIS A 19 25.59 25.87 12.09
N LEU A 20 25.22 26.69 13.06
CA LEU A 20 24.91 28.08 12.83
C LEU A 20 26.18 28.89 12.45
N LEU A 21 27.30 28.63 13.12
CA LEU A 21 28.59 29.26 12.80
C LEU A 21 29.09 28.83 11.40
N GLU A 22 28.92 27.56 11.05
CA GLU A 22 29.23 27.05 9.72
C GLU A 22 28.36 27.72 8.65
N TYR A 23 27.06 27.86 8.91
CA TYR A 23 26.13 28.59 8.06
C TYR A 23 26.53 30.05 7.86
N PHE A 24 26.91 30.78 8.93
CA PHE A 24 27.39 32.16 8.85
C PHE A 24 28.74 32.26 8.13
N ARG A 25 29.65 31.32 8.38
CA ARG A 25 30.94 31.29 7.69
C ARG A 25 30.83 31.06 6.21
N GLN A 26 29.90 30.20 5.81
CA GLN A 26 29.64 29.88 4.40
C GLN A 26 28.87 31.00 3.67
N ASN A 27 27.96 31.68 4.34
CA ASN A 27 27.10 32.69 3.70
C ASN A 27 27.63 34.11 3.83
N PHE A 28 28.38 34.42 4.88
CA PHE A 28 28.82 35.78 5.18
C PHE A 28 30.33 35.89 5.42
N GLY A 29 31.08 34.81 5.31
CA GLY A 29 32.53 34.81 5.44
C GLY A 29 33.21 35.48 4.24
N ALA A 30 34.07 36.41 4.52
CA ALA A 30 34.82 37.26 3.63
C ALA A 30 35.00 36.79 2.18
N GLY A 31 34.19 37.32 1.27
CA GLY A 31 34.58 37.55 -0.13
C GLY A 31 34.71 36.34 -1.06
N GLY A 32 34.31 35.16 -0.65
CA GLY A 32 34.25 34.01 -1.55
C GLY A 32 32.82 33.73 -1.92
N GLY A 33 32.44 33.90 -3.18
CA GLY A 33 31.13 33.47 -3.72
C GLY A 33 30.99 31.95 -3.74
N GLY A 34 31.02 31.32 -2.55
CA GLY A 34 30.65 29.94 -2.36
C GLY A 34 29.15 29.86 -2.48
N THR A 35 28.67 29.26 -3.56
CA THR A 35 27.27 28.78 -3.63
C THR A 35 27.10 27.77 -2.52
N ASN A 36 26.45 28.19 -1.44
CA ASN A 36 26.05 27.27 -0.40
C ASN A 36 25.21 26.18 -1.07
N PRO A 37 25.57 24.91 -0.99
CA PRO A 37 24.68 23.89 -1.52
C PRO A 37 23.32 24.06 -0.85
N PRO A 38 22.23 24.03 -1.58
CA PRO A 38 20.91 24.08 -0.97
C PRO A 38 20.85 22.97 0.11
N PRO A 39 20.11 23.20 1.20
CA PRO A 39 19.89 22.14 2.19
C PRO A 39 19.41 20.90 1.46
N PRO A 40 19.87 19.69 1.85
CA PRO A 40 19.44 18.48 1.20
C PRO A 40 17.91 18.44 1.21
N GLU A 41 17.32 18.26 0.03
CA GLU A 41 15.88 18.14 -0.08
C GLU A 41 15.42 16.90 0.70
N PRO A 42 14.27 16.98 1.37
CA PRO A 42 13.75 15.82 2.08
C PRO A 42 13.49 14.69 1.08
N LEU A 43 13.98 13.49 1.41
CA LEU A 43 13.77 12.29 0.60
C LEU A 43 12.27 12.05 0.40
N THR A 44 11.89 11.82 -0.84
CA THR A 44 10.50 11.60 -1.24
C THR A 44 10.24 10.15 -1.59
N GLY A 45 9.06 9.64 -1.21
CA GLY A 45 8.57 8.36 -1.67
C GLY A 45 7.94 8.43 -3.06
N LEU A 46 7.52 7.29 -3.58
CA LEU A 46 6.77 7.19 -4.82
C LEU A 46 5.50 8.06 -4.76
N THR A 47 5.26 8.85 -5.80
CA THR A 47 4.08 9.70 -5.91
C THR A 47 3.02 8.99 -6.76
N ALA A 48 1.86 8.77 -6.15
CA ALA A 48 0.73 8.12 -6.82
C ALA A 48 -0.61 8.68 -6.35
N THR A 49 -1.64 8.40 -7.15
CA THR A 49 -3.04 8.71 -6.85
C THR A 49 -3.94 7.48 -7.05
N GLY A 50 -5.14 7.52 -6.54
CA GLY A 50 -6.13 6.44 -6.64
C GLY A 50 -6.37 5.73 -5.31
N GLY A 51 -7.55 5.15 -5.17
CA GLY A 51 -8.00 4.54 -3.92
C GLY A 51 -8.19 5.55 -2.77
N ILE A 52 -8.39 5.01 -1.57
CA ILE A 52 -8.42 5.79 -0.33
C ILE A 52 -6.98 5.94 0.15
N ILE A 53 -6.53 7.18 0.27
CA ILE A 53 -5.15 7.49 0.64
C ILE A 53 -5.07 7.63 2.16
N GLY A 54 -4.14 6.89 2.75
CA GLY A 54 -3.78 6.96 4.17
C GLY A 54 -2.27 6.95 4.36
N GLY A 55 -1.85 6.85 5.60
CA GLY A 55 -0.44 6.69 5.92
C GLY A 55 -0.24 6.21 7.35
N TYR A 56 0.89 5.61 7.62
CA TYR A 56 1.31 5.22 8.94
C TYR A 56 2.82 5.41 9.10
N VAL A 57 3.28 5.41 10.32
CA VAL A 57 4.70 5.55 10.68
C VAL A 57 5.15 4.22 11.29
N ASP A 58 6.26 3.69 10.78
CA ASP A 58 6.94 2.54 11.35
C ASP A 58 8.42 2.89 11.59
N GLY A 59 8.78 2.99 12.85
CA GLY A 59 10.07 3.54 13.26
C GLY A 59 10.27 4.98 12.78
N SER A 60 11.24 5.20 11.92
CA SER A 60 11.52 6.50 11.28
C SER A 60 10.96 6.64 9.87
N THR A 61 10.30 5.60 9.36
CA THR A 61 9.79 5.56 7.98
C THR A 61 8.30 5.90 7.95
N ILE A 62 7.92 6.80 7.06
CA ILE A 62 6.53 7.17 6.80
C ILE A 62 6.07 6.40 5.56
N TYR A 63 5.05 5.57 5.72
CA TYR A 63 4.43 4.84 4.62
C TYR A 63 3.16 5.53 4.17
N ARG A 64 2.98 5.64 2.85
CA ARG A 64 1.71 6.04 2.25
C ARG A 64 0.98 4.78 1.77
N THR A 65 -0.31 4.70 2.09
CA THR A 65 -1.17 3.58 1.71
C THR A 65 -2.23 4.01 0.73
N HIS A 66 -2.56 3.14 -0.24
CA HIS A 66 -3.66 3.29 -1.19
C HIS A 66 -4.57 2.08 -1.07
N VAL A 67 -5.78 2.26 -0.54
CA VAL A 67 -6.74 1.17 -0.31
C VAL A 67 -7.83 1.23 -1.36
N PHE A 68 -8.00 0.14 -2.10
CA PHE A 68 -9.06 -0.02 -3.11
C PHE A 68 -10.11 -0.99 -2.60
N THR A 69 -11.33 -0.50 -2.39
CA THR A 69 -12.52 -1.30 -2.05
C THR A 69 -13.47 -1.49 -3.24
N SER A 70 -13.15 -0.85 -4.35
CA SER A 70 -13.80 -0.97 -5.65
C SER A 70 -12.75 -0.85 -6.75
N SER A 71 -13.06 -1.34 -7.93
CA SER A 71 -12.17 -1.25 -9.09
C SER A 71 -11.86 0.21 -9.42
N GLY A 72 -10.63 0.46 -9.87
CA GLY A 72 -10.14 1.81 -10.15
C GLY A 72 -8.76 1.80 -10.79
N VAL A 73 -8.09 2.94 -10.72
CA VAL A 73 -6.75 3.12 -11.28
C VAL A 73 -5.80 3.57 -10.19
N PHE A 74 -4.69 2.87 -10.04
CA PHE A 74 -3.52 3.32 -9.30
C PHE A 74 -2.58 4.03 -10.29
N ASN A 75 -2.54 5.35 -10.23
CA ASN A 75 -1.73 6.15 -11.15
C ASN A 75 -0.43 6.56 -10.46
N VAL A 76 0.68 6.01 -10.91
CA VAL A 76 2.03 6.39 -10.48
C VAL A 76 2.55 7.49 -11.39
N THR A 77 2.87 8.65 -10.81
CA THR A 77 3.31 9.85 -11.56
C THR A 77 4.80 10.13 -11.42
N ALA A 78 5.42 9.70 -10.32
CA ALA A 78 6.86 9.83 -10.13
C ALA A 78 7.38 8.73 -9.20
N HIS A 79 8.62 8.30 -9.47
CA HIS A 79 9.39 7.53 -8.50
C HIS A 79 10.10 8.51 -7.56
N GLY A 80 10.18 8.18 -6.28
CA GLY A 80 10.95 8.96 -5.34
C GLY A 80 12.37 8.40 -5.18
N ASP A 81 13.04 8.86 -4.15
CA ASP A 81 14.42 8.48 -3.83
C ASP A 81 14.56 7.02 -3.37
N PHE A 82 13.45 6.40 -2.96
CA PHE A 82 13.40 5.00 -2.51
C PHE A 82 13.11 4.00 -3.65
N GLY A 83 13.07 4.46 -4.89
CA GLY A 83 12.87 3.61 -6.08
C GLY A 83 11.40 3.44 -6.47
N SER A 84 11.13 2.40 -7.26
CA SER A 84 9.83 2.16 -7.91
C SER A 84 9.00 1.07 -7.30
N ASN A 85 9.47 0.42 -6.24
CA ASN A 85 8.81 -0.77 -5.70
C ASN A 85 7.74 -0.39 -4.66
N VAL A 86 6.69 -1.19 -4.63
CA VAL A 86 5.59 -1.10 -3.66
C VAL A 86 5.37 -2.46 -3.00
N ASP A 87 4.88 -2.44 -1.76
CA ASP A 87 4.35 -3.63 -1.11
C ASP A 87 2.84 -3.68 -1.33
N VAL A 88 2.33 -4.84 -1.70
CA VAL A 88 0.92 -5.02 -2.02
C VAL A 88 0.30 -6.14 -1.20
N LEU A 89 -0.97 -5.95 -0.84
CA LEU A 89 -1.82 -6.97 -0.28
C LEU A 89 -3.07 -7.08 -1.16
N ILE A 90 -3.29 -8.25 -1.75
CA ILE A 90 -4.39 -8.50 -2.66
C ILE A 90 -5.28 -9.59 -2.06
N ILE A 91 -6.59 -9.34 -2.06
CA ILE A 91 -7.60 -10.25 -1.52
C ILE A 91 -8.65 -10.49 -2.60
N GLY A 92 -8.94 -11.74 -2.90
CA GLY A 92 -10.01 -12.14 -3.81
C GLY A 92 -11.39 -12.00 -3.19
N GLY A 93 -12.44 -11.97 -4.00
CA GLY A 93 -13.82 -11.95 -3.51
C GLY A 93 -14.18 -13.23 -2.77
N GLY A 94 -14.92 -13.15 -1.66
CA GLY A 94 -15.46 -14.32 -0.96
C GLY A 94 -16.58 -15.00 -1.73
N GLY A 95 -16.74 -16.30 -1.60
CA GLY A 95 -17.85 -17.06 -2.19
C GLY A 95 -19.15 -16.90 -1.40
N GLY A 96 -20.29 -17.11 -2.07
CA GLY A 96 -21.61 -17.14 -1.44
C GLY A 96 -21.90 -18.49 -0.75
N GLY A 97 -22.70 -18.48 0.30
CA GLY A 97 -23.17 -19.68 0.99
C GLY A 97 -24.26 -20.43 0.22
N GLY A 98 -24.40 -21.72 0.48
CA GLY A 98 -25.52 -22.53 0.02
C GLY A 98 -26.82 -22.23 0.81
N HIS A 99 -27.97 -22.65 0.27
CA HIS A 99 -29.27 -22.44 0.89
C HIS A 99 -29.50 -23.37 2.10
N ASP A 100 -30.33 -22.90 3.05
CA ASP A 100 -30.79 -23.63 4.24
C ASP A 100 -29.60 -24.14 5.08
N ALA A 101 -29.53 -25.43 5.36
CA ALA A 101 -28.39 -26.05 6.05
C ALA A 101 -27.22 -26.39 5.11
N GLY A 102 -27.09 -25.65 4.01
CA GLY A 102 -25.99 -25.77 3.06
C GLY A 102 -24.63 -25.30 3.61
N GLY A 103 -23.59 -25.51 2.84
CA GLY A 103 -22.24 -25.11 3.20
C GLY A 103 -22.00 -23.60 3.11
N GLY A 104 -21.14 -23.07 3.94
CA GLY A 104 -20.64 -21.70 3.78
C GLY A 104 -19.80 -21.55 2.52
N GLY A 105 -19.77 -20.34 1.96
CA GLY A 105 -18.85 -20.00 0.89
C GLY A 105 -17.40 -19.89 1.40
N GLY A 106 -16.44 -20.15 0.52
CA GLY A 106 -15.02 -20.02 0.82
C GLY A 106 -14.57 -18.57 0.90
N ALA A 107 -13.56 -18.28 1.68
CA ALA A 107 -12.87 -17.00 1.62
C ALA A 107 -12.16 -16.84 0.26
N GLY A 108 -12.02 -15.61 -0.23
CA GLY A 108 -11.12 -15.32 -1.33
C GLY A 108 -9.66 -15.55 -0.91
N ALA A 109 -8.82 -15.84 -1.90
CA ALA A 109 -7.39 -16.00 -1.63
C ALA A 109 -6.79 -14.70 -1.10
N PHE A 110 -5.76 -14.83 -0.28
CA PHE A 110 -5.01 -13.75 0.35
C PHE A 110 -3.57 -13.82 -0.16
N TYR A 111 -3.11 -12.74 -0.76
CA TYR A 111 -1.79 -12.72 -1.39
C TYR A 111 -1.01 -11.44 -1.01
N PRO A 112 -0.04 -11.53 -0.09
CA PRO A 112 0.91 -10.46 0.18
C PRO A 112 2.11 -10.58 -0.78
N ALA A 113 2.56 -9.47 -1.34
CA ALA A 113 3.79 -9.41 -2.11
C ALA A 113 4.57 -8.14 -1.76
N ALA A 114 5.85 -8.29 -1.52
CA ALA A 114 6.76 -7.19 -1.21
C ALA A 114 7.67 -6.87 -2.41
N ASN A 115 8.15 -5.63 -2.46
CA ASN A 115 9.09 -5.16 -3.49
C ASN A 115 8.59 -5.34 -4.93
N VAL A 116 7.30 -5.15 -5.16
CA VAL A 116 6.69 -5.28 -6.49
C VAL A 116 7.06 -4.07 -7.35
N PRO A 117 7.71 -4.26 -8.51
CA PRO A 117 8.01 -3.16 -9.41
C PRO A 117 6.74 -2.50 -9.93
N CYS A 118 6.63 -1.20 -9.73
CA CYS A 118 5.48 -0.40 -10.14
C CYS A 118 5.96 0.80 -10.97
N PRO A 119 6.05 0.68 -12.30
CA PRO A 119 6.55 1.74 -13.17
C PRO A 119 5.60 2.96 -13.19
N ILE A 120 6.11 4.09 -13.63
CA ILE A 120 5.30 5.30 -13.85
C ILE A 120 4.29 4.99 -14.96
N ASN A 121 3.03 4.81 -14.57
CA ASN A 121 1.92 4.51 -15.47
C ASN A 121 0.58 4.52 -14.71
N ASN A 122 -0.50 4.37 -15.47
CA ASN A 122 -1.82 4.02 -14.96
C ASN A 122 -1.94 2.49 -14.84
N HIS A 123 -2.07 2.00 -13.61
CA HIS A 123 -2.26 0.59 -13.34
C HIS A 123 -3.71 0.32 -12.97
N LEU A 124 -4.37 -0.54 -13.75
CA LEU A 124 -5.73 -0.94 -13.47
C LEU A 124 -5.76 -1.83 -12.22
N VAL A 125 -6.64 -1.51 -11.29
CA VAL A 125 -6.98 -2.32 -10.12
C VAL A 125 -8.39 -2.86 -10.34
N THR A 126 -8.55 -4.18 -10.43
CA THR A 126 -9.86 -4.81 -10.51
C THR A 126 -10.15 -5.52 -9.21
N ILE A 127 -11.19 -5.09 -8.50
CA ILE A 127 -11.61 -5.72 -7.26
C ILE A 127 -12.69 -6.75 -7.57
N GLY A 128 -12.44 -8.01 -7.22
CA GLY A 128 -13.39 -9.09 -7.35
C GLY A 128 -14.57 -8.95 -6.40
N GLY A 129 -15.77 -8.99 -6.93
CA GLY A 129 -17.01 -9.03 -6.14
C GLY A 129 -17.15 -10.33 -5.36
N GLY A 130 -17.88 -10.29 -4.24
CA GLY A 130 -18.31 -11.49 -3.55
C GLY A 130 -19.33 -12.30 -4.37
N GLY A 131 -19.33 -13.61 -4.19
CA GLY A 131 -20.37 -14.50 -4.74
C GLY A 131 -21.68 -14.33 -4.00
N SER A 132 -22.79 -14.48 -4.73
CA SER A 132 -24.13 -14.46 -4.14
C SER A 132 -24.40 -15.75 -3.38
N GLY A 133 -25.05 -15.65 -2.22
CA GLY A 133 -25.66 -16.81 -1.58
C GLY A 133 -26.80 -17.38 -2.44
N SER A 134 -27.11 -18.64 -2.20
CA SER A 134 -28.25 -19.27 -2.84
C SER A 134 -29.54 -18.98 -2.05
N ASP A 135 -30.63 -18.76 -2.76
CA ASP A 135 -31.99 -18.59 -2.22
C ASP A 135 -32.91 -19.80 -2.50
N ALA A 136 -32.36 -20.84 -3.10
CA ALA A 136 -33.11 -22.04 -3.46
C ALA A 136 -32.39 -23.35 -3.08
N ASN A 137 -33.17 -24.36 -2.73
CA ASN A 137 -32.69 -25.63 -2.15
C ASN A 137 -31.68 -26.38 -3.01
N ASP A 138 -31.86 -26.37 -4.34
CA ASP A 138 -31.03 -27.14 -5.26
C ASP A 138 -29.94 -26.34 -5.94
N ILE A 139 -29.71 -25.12 -5.46
CA ILE A 139 -28.72 -24.21 -6.03
C ILE A 139 -27.61 -23.96 -5.00
N LYS A 140 -26.38 -24.17 -5.41
CA LYS A 140 -25.20 -23.80 -4.60
C LYS A 140 -24.97 -22.30 -4.63
N GLY A 141 -24.26 -21.77 -3.66
CA GLY A 141 -23.75 -20.41 -3.70
C GLY A 141 -22.80 -20.20 -4.89
N THR A 142 -22.68 -18.97 -5.35
CA THR A 142 -21.76 -18.66 -6.45
C THR A 142 -20.36 -18.37 -5.94
N PRO A 143 -19.31 -18.69 -6.71
CA PRO A 143 -17.95 -18.32 -6.33
C PRO A 143 -17.74 -16.80 -6.35
N GLY A 144 -16.83 -16.31 -5.56
CA GLY A 144 -16.33 -14.95 -5.63
C GLY A 144 -15.50 -14.71 -6.89
N GLN A 145 -15.31 -13.46 -7.25
CA GLN A 145 -14.56 -13.06 -8.42
C GLN A 145 -13.09 -12.80 -8.07
N ASN A 146 -12.24 -12.88 -9.08
CA ASN A 146 -10.82 -12.62 -8.92
C ASN A 146 -10.54 -11.12 -8.77
N THR A 147 -9.57 -10.79 -7.92
CA THR A 147 -8.97 -9.46 -7.83
C THR A 147 -7.68 -9.44 -8.62
N THR A 148 -7.43 -8.39 -9.39
CA THR A 148 -6.22 -8.26 -10.19
C THR A 148 -5.54 -6.92 -9.99
N PHE A 149 -4.21 -6.96 -9.93
CA PHE A 149 -3.34 -5.78 -9.92
C PHE A 149 -2.00 -6.12 -10.55
N LEU A 150 -1.52 -5.28 -11.48
CA LEU A 150 -0.31 -5.57 -12.28
C LEU A 150 -0.42 -6.95 -12.96
N SER A 151 0.56 -7.82 -12.73
CA SER A 151 0.58 -9.20 -13.24
C SER A 151 -0.09 -10.21 -12.29
N TYR A 152 -0.58 -9.76 -11.13
CA TYR A 152 -1.15 -10.64 -10.12
C TYR A 152 -2.64 -10.84 -10.34
N THR A 153 -3.08 -12.10 -10.26
CA THR A 153 -4.49 -12.48 -10.26
C THR A 153 -4.74 -13.34 -9.03
N VAL A 154 -5.51 -12.83 -8.10
CA VAL A 154 -5.83 -13.48 -6.83
C VAL A 154 -7.27 -13.98 -6.89
N LYS A 155 -7.44 -15.29 -6.72
CA LYS A 155 -8.70 -15.98 -6.97
C LYS A 155 -9.75 -15.67 -5.91
N GLY A 156 -11.02 -15.66 -6.35
CA GLY A 156 -12.17 -15.64 -5.46
C GLY A 156 -12.40 -16.97 -4.75
N GLY A 157 -13.12 -16.95 -3.63
CA GLY A 157 -13.52 -18.13 -2.88
C GLY A 157 -14.60 -18.95 -3.58
N GLY A 158 -14.63 -20.23 -3.33
CA GLY A 158 -15.65 -21.14 -3.88
C GLY A 158 -17.04 -20.92 -3.26
N GLY A 159 -18.08 -21.19 -4.01
CA GLY A 159 -19.47 -21.18 -3.52
C GLY A 159 -19.79 -22.36 -2.62
N GLY A 160 -20.62 -22.15 -1.58
CA GLY A 160 -21.09 -23.19 -0.68
C GLY A 160 -22.04 -24.20 -1.36
N GLY A 161 -21.91 -25.47 -1.00
CA GLY A 161 -22.78 -26.54 -1.50
C GLY A 161 -24.20 -26.54 -0.90
N THR A 162 -25.06 -27.37 -1.43
CA THR A 162 -26.44 -27.53 -0.95
C THR A 162 -26.58 -28.63 0.11
N ASN A 163 -27.64 -28.59 0.89
CA ASN A 163 -28.02 -29.69 1.82
C ASN A 163 -29.10 -30.63 1.27
N THR A 164 -29.51 -30.44 0.04
CA THR A 164 -30.59 -31.27 -0.59
C THR A 164 -30.05 -32.57 -1.15
N SER A 165 -30.97 -33.53 -1.44
CA SER A 165 -30.63 -34.82 -2.05
C SER A 165 -31.05 -34.83 -3.53
N PRO A 166 -30.14 -35.05 -4.48
CA PRO A 166 -28.72 -35.31 -4.28
C PRO A 166 -27.94 -34.06 -3.83
N LYS A 167 -26.98 -34.21 -2.92
CA LYS A 167 -26.14 -33.09 -2.47
C LYS A 167 -25.30 -32.55 -3.61
N ILE A 168 -25.29 -31.25 -3.77
CA ILE A 168 -24.40 -30.54 -4.70
C ILE A 168 -23.22 -29.99 -3.87
N ASN A 169 -22.02 -30.47 -4.13
CA ASN A 169 -20.82 -30.00 -3.47
C ASN A 169 -20.56 -28.53 -3.80
N GLY A 170 -20.01 -27.83 -2.86
CA GLY A 170 -19.48 -26.46 -3.09
C GLY A 170 -18.33 -26.48 -4.11
N ASP A 171 -18.00 -25.31 -4.61
CA ASP A 171 -16.82 -25.13 -5.44
C ASP A 171 -15.55 -25.25 -4.59
N PRO A 172 -14.45 -25.76 -5.14
CA PRO A 172 -13.18 -25.75 -4.42
C PRO A 172 -12.80 -24.32 -4.05
N SER A 173 -12.24 -24.16 -2.87
CA SER A 173 -11.65 -22.87 -2.49
C SER A 173 -10.52 -22.51 -3.44
N ALA A 174 -10.31 -21.21 -3.63
CA ALA A 174 -9.20 -20.75 -4.45
C ALA A 174 -7.86 -21.22 -3.83
N ASP A 175 -7.09 -21.91 -4.65
CA ASP A 175 -5.68 -22.17 -4.36
C ASP A 175 -4.88 -20.94 -4.81
N PRO A 176 -3.97 -20.40 -3.97
CA PRO A 176 -3.24 -19.17 -4.25
C PRO A 176 -2.32 -19.26 -5.47
#